data_ce998f3a72499022f1208eb6de941859
#
_entry.id   ce998f3a72499022f1208eb6de941859
#
_cell.length_a   1.000
_cell.length_b   1.000
_cell.length_c   1.000
_cell.angle_alpha   90.00
_cell.angle_beta   90.00
_cell.angle_gamma   90.00
#
_symmetry.space_group_name_H-M   'P 1'
#
loop_
_entity.id
_entity.type
_entity.pdbx_description
1 polymer ?
#
loop_
_entity_poly.entity_id
_entity_poly.type
_entity_poly.pdbx_seq_one_letter_code
_entity_poly.pdbx_strand_id
1 'polypeptide(L)'
;LYQYCAGNSMIERLIVLVLNFQLAFSRILPSMHKNELLVGLTGAVGVKLMVYLKGKNAKKFRQGVEYGSARWGTAKDIAPFIDPIFENNILLTMTERLTMNGRPKNPKFARNKNVIVIGGSGSGKTRFYVKPNLMQMGKYISYVVTDPKGTIIIECGKMLVRHGYKVKVLNTINFSKSMHYNPFHYIHSEKDILKLVNTIMVNTKGEGEKSSEDFWTKAERLLYCALIGYIWYEAPEEEQNFATLLEFINASETREDDETFKNAVDMLFEELEKEEPEHFAVRQYKKYKLAAGKTAKSILISCGARLAPFDIAELREIMSYDEMELDMVGDQRTALFIIISDTDDTFNFVVAMMYSQLFNLLCDRADDVHHGRLPYHVRILADEFANIGQIPKFDKLIATIRSREISASIILQSQSQLKTIYKDAAETILGNCDTMLFLGGKESSTLKEISETLGKETIDLYNTSDTRGQSRSYGMNYQKTGKELMSRDELAVMDGSKCILQLRGVRPFFSDKFDITKHKRYKELSDYDKKNEFDVEAYICLLYTSPSPRDPKT
;
A
#
# COMPACT_ATOMS: atom_id res chain seq x y z
N LEU A 1 -13.40 69.81 24.49
CA LEU A 1 -14.20 70.35 23.39
C LEU A 1 -15.71 70.41 23.73
N TYR A 2 -16.28 69.32 24.23
CA TYR A 2 -17.68 69.20 24.54
C TYR A 2 -18.23 70.28 25.48
N GLN A 3 -17.42 70.73 26.43
CA GLN A 3 -17.79 71.90 27.34
C GLN A 3 -17.90 73.22 26.60
N TYR A 4 -17.23 73.43 25.52
CA TYR A 4 -17.23 74.68 24.75
C TYR A 4 -18.30 74.68 23.64
N CYS A 5 -19.05 73.60 23.52
CA CYS A 5 -20.11 73.48 22.53
C CYS A 5 -21.42 74.05 23.18
N ALA A 6 -21.98 75.07 22.57
CA ALA A 6 -23.26 75.66 23.00
C ALA A 6 -24.41 74.68 22.63
N GLY A 7 -25.33 74.47 23.60
CA GLY A 7 -26.53 73.66 23.43
C GLY A 7 -27.17 73.26 24.73
N ASN A 8 -28.49 73.19 24.76
CA ASN A 8 -29.27 72.81 25.94
C ASN A 8 -29.46 71.32 26.13
N SER A 9 -29.18 70.54 25.05
CA SER A 9 -29.25 69.08 25.09
C SER A 9 -27.91 68.46 24.75
N MET A 10 -27.71 67.21 25.16
CA MET A 10 -26.50 66.43 24.86
C MET A 10 -26.31 66.20 23.32
N ILE A 11 -27.43 66.09 22.61
CA ILE A 11 -27.43 65.85 21.14
C ILE A 11 -27.00 67.13 20.42
N GLU A 12 -27.54 68.33 20.82
CA GLU A 12 -27.12 69.59 20.22
C GLU A 12 -25.61 69.85 20.40
N ARG A 13 -25.08 69.60 21.58
CA ARG A 13 -23.63 69.72 21.86
C ARG A 13 -22.80 68.77 21.04
N LEU A 14 -23.30 67.55 20.77
CA LEU A 14 -22.62 66.61 19.90
C LEU A 14 -22.61 67.10 18.44
N ILE A 15 -23.68 67.66 17.92
CA ILE A 15 -23.78 68.23 16.60
C ILE A 15 -22.78 69.38 16.44
N VAL A 16 -22.75 70.32 17.43
CA VAL A 16 -21.80 71.46 17.45
C VAL A 16 -20.36 71.00 17.56
N LEU A 17 -20.08 69.86 18.25
CA LEU A 17 -18.79 69.25 18.37
C LEU A 17 -18.29 68.71 16.99
N VAL A 18 -19.18 68.07 16.23
CA VAL A 18 -18.86 67.58 14.88
C VAL A 18 -18.57 68.73 13.90
N LEU A 19 -19.40 69.80 13.96
CA LEU A 19 -19.26 70.99 13.12
C LEU A 19 -17.98 71.80 13.41
N ASN A 20 -17.54 71.80 14.68
CA ASN A 20 -16.35 72.56 15.12
C ASN A 20 -15.19 71.66 15.50
N PHE A 21 -15.03 70.54 14.80
CA PHE A 21 -14.00 69.52 15.12
C PHE A 21 -12.57 70.09 15.11
N GLN A 22 -12.31 71.12 14.34
CA GLN A 22 -11.01 71.80 14.31
C GLN A 22 -10.59 72.39 15.66
N LEU A 23 -11.56 72.79 16.54
CA LEU A 23 -11.27 73.27 17.87
C LEU A 23 -10.73 72.18 18.82
N ALA A 24 -10.86 70.90 18.46
CA ALA A 24 -10.29 69.80 19.22
C ALA A 24 -8.75 69.85 19.28
N PHE A 25 -8.13 70.47 18.29
CA PHE A 25 -6.66 70.57 18.18
C PHE A 25 -6.08 71.87 18.71
N SER A 26 -6.94 72.78 19.27
CA SER A 26 -6.52 74.05 19.86
C SER A 26 -5.84 73.90 21.24
N ARG A 27 -5.96 72.75 21.90
CA ARG A 27 -5.30 72.43 23.17
C ARG A 27 -4.66 71.07 23.15
N ILE A 28 -3.41 70.97 23.56
CA ILE A 28 -2.60 69.74 23.55
C ILE A 28 -2.89 68.89 24.78
N LEU A 29 -3.30 69.48 25.92
CA LEU A 29 -3.57 68.72 27.16
C LEU A 29 -5.04 68.29 27.26
N PRO A 30 -5.33 66.99 27.58
CA PRO A 30 -6.68 66.53 27.76
C PRO A 30 -7.33 67.16 29.02
N SER A 31 -8.60 67.49 28.92
CA SER A 31 -9.38 67.97 30.07
C SER A 31 -9.78 66.77 30.96
N MET A 32 -9.68 66.94 32.27
CA MET A 32 -10.07 65.93 33.28
C MET A 32 -11.51 66.06 33.71
N HIS A 33 -12.29 66.86 33.01
CA HIS A 33 -13.73 67.07 33.39
C HIS A 33 -14.55 65.81 33.08
N LYS A 34 -15.39 65.36 34.04
CA LYS A 34 -16.12 64.10 34.01
C LYS A 34 -16.95 63.88 32.72
N ASN A 35 -17.59 64.92 32.22
CA ASN A 35 -18.40 64.84 30.99
C ASN A 35 -17.58 64.74 29.72
N GLU A 36 -16.41 65.35 29.65
CA GLU A 36 -15.50 65.28 28.52
C GLU A 36 -14.81 63.91 28.45
N LEU A 37 -14.44 63.36 29.60
CA LEU A 37 -13.91 61.98 29.68
C LEU A 37 -14.96 60.97 29.21
N LEU A 38 -16.27 61.17 29.62
CA LEU A 38 -17.31 60.25 29.15
C LEU A 38 -17.54 60.32 27.64
N VAL A 39 -17.56 61.52 27.06
CA VAL A 39 -17.69 61.72 25.60
C VAL A 39 -16.46 61.17 24.85
N GLY A 40 -15.27 61.37 25.39
CA GLY A 40 -14.06 60.82 24.85
C GLY A 40 -14.04 59.27 24.86
N LEU A 41 -14.47 58.68 25.98
CA LEU A 41 -14.56 57.22 26.12
C LEU A 41 -15.60 56.63 25.17
N THR A 42 -16.79 57.25 25.08
CA THR A 42 -17.83 56.76 24.13
C THR A 42 -17.40 56.93 22.69
N GLY A 43 -16.70 58.00 22.33
CA GLY A 43 -16.11 58.19 21.02
C GLY A 43 -15.04 57.12 20.71
N ALA A 44 -14.14 56.87 21.66
CA ALA A 44 -13.13 55.84 21.53
C ALA A 44 -13.71 54.43 21.38
N VAL A 45 -14.75 54.09 22.16
CA VAL A 45 -15.48 52.82 22.03
C VAL A 45 -16.18 52.73 20.66
N GLY A 46 -16.82 53.83 20.21
CA GLY A 46 -17.46 53.91 18.89
C GLY A 46 -16.47 53.67 17.74
N VAL A 47 -15.30 54.33 17.77
CA VAL A 47 -14.25 54.12 16.77
C VAL A 47 -13.71 52.70 16.83
N LYS A 48 -13.46 52.18 18.04
CA LYS A 48 -12.99 50.79 18.21
C LYS A 48 -14.00 49.76 17.68
N LEU A 49 -15.31 50.02 17.95
CA LEU A 49 -16.40 49.17 17.43
C LEU A 49 -16.46 49.24 15.90
N MET A 50 -16.37 50.44 15.34
CA MET A 50 -16.39 50.66 13.89
C MET A 50 -15.21 49.97 13.20
N VAL A 51 -13.99 50.07 13.75
CA VAL A 51 -12.80 49.39 13.27
C VAL A 51 -12.95 47.88 13.40
N TYR A 52 -13.50 47.40 14.52
CA TYR A 52 -13.78 45.97 14.73
C TYR A 52 -14.81 45.43 13.73
N LEU A 53 -15.92 46.12 13.52
CA LEU A 53 -16.96 45.75 12.56
C LEU A 53 -16.43 45.79 11.13
N LYS A 54 -15.66 46.83 10.78
CA LYS A 54 -14.99 46.92 9.48
C LYS A 54 -13.96 45.77 9.27
N GLY A 55 -13.20 45.42 10.30
CA GLY A 55 -12.30 44.28 10.28
C GLY A 55 -13.01 42.93 10.17
N LYS A 56 -14.14 42.76 10.90
CA LYS A 56 -14.96 41.54 10.86
C LYS A 56 -15.65 41.35 9.50
N ASN A 57 -16.10 42.47 8.88
CA ASN A 57 -16.77 42.44 7.57
C ASN A 57 -15.81 42.67 6.41
N ALA A 58 -14.52 42.81 6.66
CA ALA A 58 -13.52 42.93 5.60
C ALA A 58 -13.48 41.63 4.77
N LYS A 59 -13.73 41.75 3.48
CA LYS A 59 -13.57 40.64 2.54
C LYS A 59 -12.13 40.14 2.64
N LYS A 60 -11.96 38.84 2.97
CA LYS A 60 -10.64 38.21 3.00
C LYS A 60 -10.18 38.01 1.57
N PHE A 61 -9.41 38.94 1.04
CA PHE A 61 -8.76 38.78 -0.25
C PHE A 61 -7.53 37.87 -0.07
N ARG A 62 -7.53 36.71 -0.72
CA ARG A 62 -6.37 35.81 -0.82
C ARG A 62 -5.57 36.18 -2.06
N GLN A 63 -4.74 37.21 -1.96
CA GLN A 63 -3.93 37.69 -3.08
C GLN A 63 -2.97 36.61 -3.56
N GLY A 64 -3.00 36.27 -4.86
CA GLY A 64 -2.12 35.29 -5.49
C GLY A 64 -2.51 33.81 -5.28
N VAL A 65 -3.62 33.54 -4.56
CA VAL A 65 -4.10 32.17 -4.29
C VAL A 65 -5.65 32.10 -4.38
N GLU A 66 -6.25 33.00 -5.17
CA GLU A 66 -7.70 33.14 -5.29
C GLU A 66 -8.36 31.85 -5.85
N TYR A 67 -7.71 31.23 -6.84
CA TYR A 67 -8.21 30.03 -7.54
C TYR A 67 -7.50 28.75 -7.14
N GLY A 68 -6.37 28.84 -6.45
CA GLY A 68 -5.61 27.70 -5.97
C GLY A 68 -4.24 28.09 -5.43
N SER A 69 -3.72 27.32 -4.49
CA SER A 69 -2.43 27.53 -3.83
C SER A 69 -1.44 26.42 -4.14
N ALA A 70 -1.68 25.60 -5.18
CA ALA A 70 -0.78 24.54 -5.57
C ALA A 70 0.58 25.14 -6.00
N ARG A 71 1.64 24.45 -5.63
CA ARG A 71 3.01 24.73 -6.05
C ARG A 71 3.87 23.49 -5.93
N TRP A 72 4.92 23.43 -6.66
CA TRP A 72 5.93 22.40 -6.48
C TRP A 72 6.64 22.53 -5.14
N GLY A 73 6.99 21.40 -4.57
CA GLY A 73 7.77 21.28 -3.34
C GLY A 73 9.23 21.69 -3.55
N THR A 74 9.87 22.06 -2.46
CA THR A 74 11.27 22.43 -2.40
C THR A 74 12.05 21.54 -1.44
N ALA A 75 13.37 21.56 -1.48
CA ALA A 75 14.21 20.81 -0.55
C ALA A 75 13.87 21.08 0.93
N LYS A 76 13.36 22.28 1.26
CA LYS A 76 12.91 22.62 2.62
C LYS A 76 11.65 21.88 3.03
N ASP A 77 10.75 21.60 2.08
CA ASP A 77 9.49 20.92 2.36
C ASP A 77 9.72 19.43 2.71
N ILE A 78 10.73 18.78 2.10
CA ILE A 78 11.04 17.36 2.33
C ILE A 78 12.06 17.12 3.45
N ALA A 79 12.92 18.08 3.75
CA ALA A 79 14.02 17.95 4.73
C ALA A 79 13.61 17.33 6.07
N PRO A 80 12.43 17.63 6.68
CA PRO A 80 12.02 17.03 7.96
C PRO A 80 11.72 15.53 7.88
N PHE A 81 11.58 14.96 6.69
CA PHE A 81 11.22 13.57 6.44
C PHE A 81 12.42 12.71 6.01
N ILE A 82 13.62 13.30 5.91
CA ILE A 82 14.85 12.62 5.49
C ILE A 82 15.67 12.25 6.72
N ASP A 83 16.17 11.00 6.75
CA ASP A 83 17.17 10.59 7.73
C ASP A 83 18.57 11.05 7.27
N PRO A 84 19.40 11.59 8.17
CA PRO A 84 20.78 11.98 7.84
C PRO A 84 21.63 10.82 7.30
N ILE A 85 21.38 9.61 7.78
CA ILE A 85 22.06 8.41 7.29
C ILE A 85 21.37 7.95 6.01
N PHE A 86 22.11 7.93 4.90
CA PHE A 86 21.56 7.64 3.58
C PHE A 86 20.81 6.31 3.51
N GLU A 87 21.36 5.26 4.10
CA GLU A 87 20.83 3.90 4.11
C GLU A 87 19.53 3.76 4.89
N ASN A 88 19.24 4.67 5.79
CA ASN A 88 18.01 4.64 6.60
C ASN A 88 16.83 5.30 5.90
N ASN A 89 16.91 5.49 4.59
CA ASN A 89 15.85 6.12 3.82
C ASN A 89 15.32 5.20 2.72
N ILE A 90 14.03 5.34 2.42
CA ILE A 90 13.41 4.90 1.18
C ILE A 90 13.81 5.93 0.10
N LEU A 91 14.38 5.46 -1.00
CA LEU A 91 14.69 6.30 -2.15
C LEU A 91 13.43 6.45 -3.01
N LEU A 92 13.00 7.69 -3.20
CA LEU A 92 11.79 8.01 -3.96
C LEU A 92 12.13 8.65 -5.30
N THR A 93 13.01 9.63 -5.28
CA THR A 93 13.51 10.33 -6.47
C THR A 93 15.02 10.59 -6.32
N MET A 94 15.61 11.34 -7.21
CA MET A 94 17.03 11.69 -7.10
C MET A 94 17.34 12.49 -5.84
N THR A 95 16.44 13.35 -5.41
CA THR A 95 16.61 14.27 -4.28
C THR A 95 15.73 13.97 -3.08
N GLU A 96 14.51 13.48 -3.28
CA GLU A 96 13.56 13.22 -2.22
C GLU A 96 13.69 11.78 -1.69
N ARG A 97 13.67 11.67 -0.36
CA ARG A 97 13.81 10.43 0.39
C ARG A 97 12.85 10.44 1.58
N LEU A 98 12.49 9.27 2.06
CA LEU A 98 11.66 9.11 3.25
C LEU A 98 12.39 8.26 4.28
N THR A 99 12.59 8.79 5.48
CA THR A 99 13.21 8.04 6.59
C THR A 99 12.48 6.74 6.90
N MET A 100 13.23 5.67 7.17
CA MET A 100 12.69 4.40 7.68
C MET A 100 12.25 4.50 9.14
N ASN A 101 12.64 5.57 9.87
CA ASN A 101 12.18 5.76 11.24
C ASN A 101 10.65 6.00 11.28
N GLY A 102 9.91 5.04 11.81
CA GLY A 102 8.45 5.10 11.97
C GLY A 102 7.99 6.06 13.08
N ARG A 103 8.88 6.44 14.01
CA ARG A 103 8.58 7.26 15.20
C ARG A 103 9.58 8.40 15.37
N PRO A 104 9.50 9.44 14.54
CA PRO A 104 10.34 10.62 14.72
C PRO A 104 10.02 11.33 16.06
N LYS A 105 10.98 12.08 16.61
CA LYS A 105 10.78 12.85 17.86
C LYS A 105 9.54 13.75 17.82
N ASN A 106 9.23 14.33 16.65
CA ASN A 106 8.02 15.10 16.44
C ASN A 106 7.01 14.27 15.64
N PRO A 107 5.87 13.86 16.24
CA PRO A 107 4.85 13.03 15.58
C PRO A 107 4.25 13.66 14.30
N LYS A 108 4.32 14.98 14.15
CA LYS A 108 3.87 15.71 12.95
C LYS A 108 4.57 15.20 11.69
N PHE A 109 5.80 14.72 11.80
CA PHE A 109 6.60 14.22 10.69
C PHE A 109 6.53 12.69 10.52
N ALA A 110 5.75 12.00 11.36
CA ALA A 110 5.55 10.58 11.20
C ALA A 110 4.74 10.29 9.92
N ARG A 111 5.29 9.42 9.06
CA ARG A 111 4.63 8.91 7.86
C ARG A 111 4.67 7.39 7.87
N ASN A 112 3.67 6.75 7.29
CA ASN A 112 3.80 5.32 7.02
C ASN A 112 4.84 5.10 5.91
N LYS A 113 5.28 3.86 5.75
CA LYS A 113 6.32 3.49 4.77
C LYS A 113 5.71 2.79 3.55
N ASN A 114 4.37 2.75 3.48
CA ASN A 114 3.69 2.21 2.33
C ASN A 114 3.79 3.21 1.17
N VAL A 115 4.14 2.70 0.01
CA VAL A 115 4.38 3.49 -1.20
C VAL A 115 3.56 2.89 -2.34
N ILE A 116 2.84 3.73 -3.06
CA ILE A 116 2.29 3.38 -4.37
C ILE A 116 3.25 3.90 -5.43
N VAL A 117 3.71 3.01 -6.30
CA VAL A 117 4.52 3.35 -7.47
C VAL A 117 3.72 3.04 -8.72
N ILE A 118 3.48 4.05 -9.53
CA ILE A 118 2.71 3.93 -10.78
C ILE A 118 3.62 4.27 -11.96
N GLY A 119 3.67 3.36 -12.91
CA GLY A 119 4.44 3.58 -14.12
C GLY A 119 4.08 2.61 -15.23
N GLY A 120 3.76 3.12 -16.40
CA GLY A 120 3.46 2.31 -17.58
C GLY A 120 4.60 1.34 -17.95
N SER A 121 4.36 0.46 -18.92
CA SER A 121 5.41 -0.42 -19.44
C SER A 121 6.59 0.42 -19.94
N GLY A 122 7.81 0.00 -19.59
CA GLY A 122 9.03 0.72 -19.96
C GLY A 122 9.32 2.00 -19.16
N SER A 123 8.50 2.38 -18.16
CA SER A 123 8.75 3.57 -17.31
C SER A 123 9.95 3.39 -16.37
N GLY A 124 10.49 2.16 -16.25
CA GLY A 124 11.66 1.86 -15.45
C GLY A 124 11.38 1.64 -13.96
N LYS A 125 10.18 1.16 -13.57
CA LYS A 125 9.80 0.85 -12.18
C LYS A 125 10.88 0.08 -11.43
N THR A 126 11.34 -1.02 -11.99
CA THR A 126 12.38 -1.86 -11.39
C THR A 126 13.71 -1.13 -11.28
N ARG A 127 14.15 -0.43 -12.36
CA ARG A 127 15.44 0.27 -12.42
C ARG A 127 15.51 1.49 -11.50
N PHE A 128 14.45 2.32 -11.48
CA PHE A 128 14.47 3.60 -10.76
C PHE A 128 13.94 3.50 -9.33
N TYR A 129 13.22 2.42 -8.98
CA TYR A 129 12.65 2.29 -7.65
C TYR A 129 13.03 0.97 -6.94
N VAL A 130 12.79 -0.21 -7.54
CA VAL A 130 13.01 -1.49 -6.85
C VAL A 130 14.47 -1.71 -6.52
N LYS A 131 15.36 -1.74 -7.53
CA LYS A 131 16.79 -1.97 -7.34
C LYS A 131 17.47 -0.95 -6.43
N PRO A 132 17.24 0.40 -6.58
CA PRO A 132 17.80 1.37 -5.65
C PRO A 132 17.42 1.11 -4.20
N ASN A 133 16.17 0.69 -3.96
CA ASN A 133 15.70 0.41 -2.62
C ASN A 133 16.20 -0.93 -2.06
N LEU A 134 16.46 -1.94 -2.90
CA LEU A 134 17.17 -3.15 -2.49
C LEU A 134 18.63 -2.86 -2.12
N MET A 135 19.29 -1.95 -2.82
CA MET A 135 20.67 -1.55 -2.49
C MET A 135 20.79 -0.77 -1.18
N GLN A 136 19.70 -0.25 -0.62
CA GLN A 136 19.75 0.51 0.64
C GLN A 136 20.22 -0.34 1.82
N MET A 137 19.73 -1.57 1.94
CA MET A 137 20.18 -2.58 2.93
C MET A 137 20.46 -2.02 4.33
N GLY A 138 19.47 -1.33 4.90
CA GLY A 138 19.55 -0.82 6.28
C GLY A 138 19.87 -1.95 7.28
N LYS A 139 20.42 -1.59 8.45
CA LYS A 139 20.93 -2.56 9.42
C LYS A 139 19.90 -3.60 9.88
N TYR A 140 18.65 -3.19 10.04
CA TYR A 140 17.54 -4.02 10.54
C TYR A 140 16.40 -4.07 9.53
N ILE A 141 16.69 -4.47 8.29
CA ILE A 141 15.70 -4.57 7.22
C ILE A 141 15.77 -5.94 6.58
N SER A 142 14.62 -6.59 6.46
CA SER A 142 14.39 -7.75 5.60
C SER A 142 13.57 -7.35 4.39
N TYR A 143 13.72 -8.06 3.31
CA TYR A 143 13.01 -7.79 2.06
C TYR A 143 12.14 -8.96 1.64
N VAL A 144 10.97 -8.65 1.10
CA VAL A 144 10.13 -9.56 0.32
C VAL A 144 9.93 -8.92 -1.04
N VAL A 145 10.33 -9.61 -2.09
CA VAL A 145 10.38 -9.03 -3.44
C VAL A 145 9.57 -9.91 -4.40
N THR A 146 8.53 -9.34 -5.01
CA THR A 146 7.94 -9.98 -6.19
C THR A 146 8.81 -9.64 -7.40
N ASP A 147 9.22 -10.65 -8.14
CA ASP A 147 10.10 -10.52 -9.30
C ASP A 147 9.43 -11.11 -10.55
N PRO A 148 8.82 -10.28 -11.41
CA PRO A 148 8.01 -10.77 -12.53
C PRO A 148 8.74 -11.58 -13.59
N LYS A 149 10.04 -11.69 -13.54
CA LYS A 149 10.84 -12.39 -14.55
C LYS A 149 12.02 -13.17 -13.97
N GLY A 150 12.22 -13.08 -12.67
CA GLY A 150 13.42 -13.61 -12.04
C GLY A 150 14.69 -12.81 -12.32
N THR A 151 14.56 -11.60 -12.89
CA THR A 151 15.74 -10.78 -13.24
C THR A 151 16.28 -10.02 -12.05
N ILE A 152 15.43 -9.62 -11.11
CA ILE A 152 15.85 -8.84 -9.93
C ILE A 152 16.77 -9.69 -9.05
N ILE A 153 16.42 -10.95 -8.82
CA ILE A 153 17.27 -11.85 -8.02
C ILE A 153 18.61 -12.11 -8.69
N ILE A 154 18.63 -12.34 -10.01
CA ILE A 154 19.88 -12.55 -10.76
C ILE A 154 20.80 -11.33 -10.64
N GLU A 155 20.23 -10.14 -10.71
CA GLU A 155 20.98 -8.90 -10.71
C GLU A 155 21.40 -8.42 -9.30
N CYS A 156 20.63 -8.72 -8.26
CA CYS A 156 20.84 -8.21 -6.90
C CYS A 156 21.17 -9.29 -5.86
N GLY A 157 20.88 -10.57 -6.13
CA GLY A 157 20.96 -11.66 -5.15
C GLY A 157 22.36 -11.84 -4.57
N LYS A 158 23.40 -11.81 -5.41
CA LYS A 158 24.79 -11.95 -4.95
C LYS A 158 25.24 -10.84 -4.00
N MET A 159 24.79 -9.62 -4.24
CA MET A 159 25.00 -8.49 -3.34
C MET A 159 24.35 -8.76 -1.98
N LEU A 160 23.09 -9.20 -1.97
CA LEU A 160 22.36 -9.47 -0.73
C LEU A 160 23.04 -10.57 0.11
N VAL A 161 23.45 -11.69 -0.51
CA VAL A 161 24.20 -12.76 0.17
C VAL A 161 25.51 -12.24 0.77
N ARG A 162 26.31 -11.45 0.03
CA ARG A 162 27.54 -10.81 0.51
C ARG A 162 27.32 -9.93 1.74
N HIS A 163 26.14 -9.33 1.83
CA HIS A 163 25.76 -8.49 2.99
C HIS A 163 25.01 -9.24 4.08
N GLY A 164 25.06 -10.59 4.08
CA GLY A 164 24.56 -11.43 5.15
C GLY A 164 23.04 -11.64 5.17
N TYR A 165 22.37 -11.49 4.02
CA TYR A 165 20.98 -11.89 3.89
C TYR A 165 20.87 -13.39 3.63
N LYS A 166 19.94 -14.06 4.33
CA LYS A 166 19.46 -15.36 3.93
C LYS A 166 18.53 -15.16 2.72
N VAL A 167 18.89 -15.69 1.58
CA VAL A 167 18.05 -15.60 0.37
C VAL A 167 17.14 -16.81 0.30
N LYS A 168 15.83 -16.56 0.15
CA LYS A 168 14.80 -17.57 -0.06
C LYS A 168 14.14 -17.32 -1.41
N VAL A 169 13.76 -18.36 -2.13
CA VAL A 169 13.24 -18.25 -3.50
C VAL A 169 12.04 -19.15 -3.70
N LEU A 170 10.88 -18.58 -3.99
CA LEU A 170 9.76 -19.28 -4.60
C LEU A 170 9.74 -18.92 -6.09
N ASN A 171 9.78 -19.89 -6.97
CA ASN A 171 9.77 -19.66 -8.41
C ASN A 171 8.61 -20.42 -9.05
N THR A 172 7.57 -19.69 -9.48
CA THR A 172 6.40 -20.26 -10.14
C THR A 172 6.54 -20.35 -11.67
N ILE A 173 7.65 -19.84 -12.23
CA ILE A 173 7.96 -19.96 -13.66
C ILE A 173 8.74 -21.24 -13.95
N ASN A 174 9.70 -21.54 -13.08
CA ASN A 174 10.56 -22.72 -13.19
C ASN A 174 10.74 -23.35 -11.81
N PHE A 175 9.99 -24.39 -11.56
CA PHE A 175 9.96 -25.07 -10.26
C PHE A 175 11.30 -25.70 -9.87
N SER A 176 12.15 -26.11 -10.83
CA SER A 176 13.49 -26.65 -10.54
C SER A 176 14.43 -25.61 -9.89
N LYS A 177 14.11 -24.32 -10.00
CA LYS A 177 14.85 -23.19 -9.38
C LYS A 177 14.11 -22.61 -8.18
N SER A 178 13.24 -23.39 -7.56
CA SER A 178 12.45 -22.99 -6.39
C SER A 178 12.90 -23.75 -5.16
N MET A 179 12.80 -23.11 -4.00
CA MET A 179 12.78 -23.77 -2.72
C MET A 179 11.36 -24.24 -2.41
N HIS A 180 11.21 -25.17 -1.48
CA HIS A 180 9.92 -25.74 -1.11
C HIS A 180 9.12 -24.79 -0.22
N TYR A 181 7.81 -24.76 -0.48
CA TYR A 181 6.84 -23.98 0.29
C TYR A 181 5.61 -24.84 0.57
N ASN A 182 5.40 -25.22 1.81
CA ASN A 182 4.22 -25.98 2.22
C ASN A 182 3.29 -25.11 3.08
N PRO A 183 2.10 -24.72 2.57
CA PRO A 183 1.13 -23.94 3.34
C PRO A 183 0.61 -24.62 4.61
N PHE A 184 0.63 -25.95 4.71
CA PHE A 184 0.20 -26.67 5.92
C PHE A 184 1.15 -26.42 7.08
N HIS A 185 2.45 -26.24 6.83
CA HIS A 185 3.45 -25.93 7.85
C HIS A 185 3.11 -24.66 8.66
N TYR A 186 2.35 -23.74 8.10
CA TYR A 186 1.96 -22.47 8.71
C TYR A 186 0.55 -22.46 9.29
N ILE A 187 -0.07 -23.63 9.44
CA ILE A 187 -1.34 -23.79 10.14
C ILE A 187 -1.02 -24.05 11.63
N HIS A 188 -1.40 -23.11 12.48
CA HIS A 188 -1.22 -23.21 13.94
C HIS A 188 -2.56 -23.28 14.68
N SER A 189 -3.66 -23.06 13.96
CA SER A 189 -5.03 -23.05 14.52
C SER A 189 -6.08 -23.28 13.46
N GLU A 190 -7.29 -23.65 13.90
CA GLU A 190 -8.48 -23.73 13.02
C GLU A 190 -8.74 -22.43 12.24
N LYS A 191 -8.37 -21.27 12.82
CA LYS A 191 -8.51 -19.98 12.15
C LYS A 191 -7.63 -19.90 10.90
N ASP A 192 -6.46 -20.53 10.93
CA ASP A 192 -5.52 -20.51 9.80
C ASP A 192 -6.00 -21.41 8.67
N ILE A 193 -6.67 -22.54 9.01
CA ILE A 193 -7.38 -23.38 8.05
C ILE A 193 -8.44 -22.53 7.31
N LEU A 194 -9.27 -21.79 8.04
CA LEU A 194 -10.29 -20.92 7.44
C LEU A 194 -9.70 -19.83 6.55
N LYS A 195 -8.54 -19.26 6.93
CA LYS A 195 -7.83 -18.24 6.13
C LYS A 195 -7.26 -18.86 4.84
N LEU A 196 -6.62 -20.04 4.95
CA LEU A 196 -6.06 -20.77 3.81
C LEU A 196 -7.16 -21.13 2.81
N VAL A 197 -8.23 -21.77 3.26
CA VAL A 197 -9.38 -22.11 2.42
C VAL A 197 -9.98 -20.87 1.74
N ASN A 198 -10.14 -19.76 2.49
CA ASN A 198 -10.65 -18.51 1.90
C ASN A 198 -9.73 -17.99 0.80
N THR A 199 -8.43 -18.09 0.96
CA THR A 199 -7.45 -17.62 -0.04
C THR A 199 -7.51 -18.48 -1.30
N ILE A 200 -7.62 -19.80 -1.16
CA ILE A 200 -7.84 -20.74 -2.28
C ILE A 200 -9.13 -20.36 -3.02
N MET A 201 -10.24 -20.25 -2.30
CA MET A 201 -11.56 -19.98 -2.89
C MET A 201 -11.62 -18.65 -3.66
N VAL A 202 -10.91 -17.63 -3.18
CA VAL A 202 -10.89 -16.30 -3.83
C VAL A 202 -10.06 -16.30 -5.10
N ASN A 203 -8.94 -17.05 -5.14
CA ASN A 203 -7.96 -17.00 -6.22
C ASN A 203 -8.11 -18.13 -7.27
N THR A 204 -8.99 -19.09 -7.05
CA THR A 204 -9.26 -20.19 -7.99
C THR A 204 -10.68 -20.14 -8.56
N LYS A 205 -11.28 -18.94 -8.62
CA LYS A 205 -12.59 -18.74 -9.26
C LYS A 205 -12.47 -18.87 -10.76
N GLY A 206 -13.40 -19.61 -11.39
CA GLY A 206 -13.54 -19.67 -12.83
C GLY A 206 -13.94 -18.32 -13.43
N GLU A 207 -13.59 -18.09 -14.69
CA GLU A 207 -14.04 -16.92 -15.45
C GLU A 207 -15.57 -16.92 -15.53
N GLY A 208 -16.22 -15.84 -15.07
CA GLY A 208 -17.67 -15.66 -15.10
C GLY A 208 -18.41 -16.08 -13.82
N GLU A 209 -17.75 -16.62 -12.80
CA GLU A 209 -18.38 -16.83 -11.49
C GLU A 209 -18.77 -15.48 -10.86
N LYS A 210 -20.06 -15.29 -10.58
CA LYS A 210 -20.57 -14.10 -9.89
C LYS A 210 -19.95 -14.01 -8.50
N SER A 211 -19.65 -12.80 -8.06
CA SER A 211 -19.02 -12.52 -6.75
C SER A 211 -19.90 -12.80 -5.53
N SER A 212 -21.13 -13.32 -5.70
CA SER A 212 -22.00 -13.69 -4.58
C SER A 212 -21.62 -15.07 -4.06
N GLU A 213 -21.43 -15.18 -2.74
CA GLU A 213 -21.33 -16.48 -2.07
C GLU A 213 -22.66 -17.24 -2.28
N ASP A 214 -22.67 -18.13 -3.26
CA ASP A 214 -23.79 -19.02 -3.49
C ASP A 214 -23.68 -20.29 -2.62
N PHE A 215 -24.69 -21.15 -2.71
CA PHE A 215 -24.72 -22.41 -1.98
C PHE A 215 -23.48 -23.27 -2.29
N TRP A 216 -23.04 -23.32 -3.55
CA TRP A 216 -21.92 -24.16 -4.01
C TRP A 216 -20.61 -23.74 -3.35
N THR A 217 -20.27 -22.47 -3.40
CA THR A 217 -19.07 -21.91 -2.77
C THR A 217 -19.02 -22.18 -1.26
N LYS A 218 -20.17 -22.11 -0.57
CA LYS A 218 -20.24 -22.43 0.87
C LYS A 218 -20.00 -23.91 1.13
N ALA A 219 -20.57 -24.79 0.30
CA ALA A 219 -20.42 -26.23 0.44
C ALA A 219 -18.98 -26.70 0.14
N GLU A 220 -18.36 -26.17 -0.92
CA GLU A 220 -16.94 -26.39 -1.22
C GLU A 220 -16.04 -25.98 -0.06
N ARG A 221 -16.30 -24.80 0.54
CA ARG A 221 -15.55 -24.31 1.72
C ARG A 221 -15.67 -25.28 2.89
N LEU A 222 -16.85 -25.85 3.16
CA LEU A 222 -17.05 -26.82 4.22
C LEU A 222 -16.22 -28.09 3.98
N LEU A 223 -16.20 -28.59 2.74
CA LEU A 223 -15.43 -29.76 2.38
C LEU A 223 -13.92 -29.49 2.53
N TYR A 224 -13.40 -28.40 1.99
CA TYR A 224 -11.98 -28.04 2.17
C TYR A 224 -11.59 -27.88 3.64
N CYS A 225 -12.43 -27.22 4.45
CA CYS A 225 -12.19 -27.09 5.88
C CYS A 225 -12.18 -28.44 6.60
N ALA A 226 -13.04 -29.37 6.18
CA ALA A 226 -13.07 -30.72 6.75
C ALA A 226 -11.80 -31.49 6.39
N LEU A 227 -11.45 -31.56 5.09
CA LEU A 227 -10.31 -32.35 4.61
C LEU A 227 -8.97 -31.78 5.11
N ILE A 228 -8.76 -30.48 4.98
CA ILE A 228 -7.53 -29.81 5.47
C ILE A 228 -7.44 -29.94 7.00
N GLY A 229 -8.59 -29.81 7.70
CA GLY A 229 -8.62 -29.99 9.14
C GLY A 229 -8.26 -31.42 9.55
N TYR A 230 -8.80 -32.44 8.87
CA TYR A 230 -8.44 -33.84 9.11
C TYR A 230 -6.95 -34.06 8.89
N ILE A 231 -6.41 -33.66 7.75
CA ILE A 231 -5.00 -33.83 7.40
C ILE A 231 -4.10 -33.15 8.44
N TRP A 232 -4.43 -31.93 8.85
CA TRP A 232 -3.61 -31.18 9.81
C TRP A 232 -3.60 -31.78 11.21
N TYR A 233 -4.72 -32.37 11.69
CA TYR A 233 -4.82 -32.95 13.03
C TYR A 233 -4.32 -34.40 13.08
N GLU A 234 -4.69 -35.22 12.08
CA GLU A 234 -4.58 -36.67 12.15
C GLU A 234 -3.45 -37.26 11.30
N ALA A 235 -3.03 -36.54 10.23
CA ALA A 235 -2.00 -37.07 9.35
C ALA A 235 -0.58 -36.80 9.91
N PRO A 236 0.41 -37.68 9.67
CA PRO A 236 1.81 -37.43 9.97
C PRO A 236 2.32 -36.22 9.19
N GLU A 237 3.37 -35.57 9.70
CA GLU A 237 3.90 -34.30 9.15
C GLU A 237 4.25 -34.40 7.66
N GLU A 238 4.78 -35.55 7.21
CA GLU A 238 5.14 -35.78 5.80
C GLU A 238 3.93 -35.80 4.87
N GLU A 239 2.74 -36.13 5.38
CA GLU A 239 1.48 -36.18 4.64
C GLU A 239 0.65 -34.89 4.75
N GLN A 240 1.07 -33.94 5.57
CA GLN A 240 0.41 -32.64 5.70
C GLN A 240 0.74 -31.73 4.51
N ASN A 241 0.15 -32.00 3.36
CA ASN A 241 0.40 -31.26 2.12
C ASN A 241 -0.78 -31.34 1.14
N PHE A 242 -0.67 -30.64 0.01
CA PHE A 242 -1.71 -30.61 -1.02
C PHE A 242 -1.82 -31.90 -1.83
N ALA A 243 -0.78 -32.73 -1.91
CA ALA A 243 -0.87 -34.03 -2.57
C ALA A 243 -1.86 -34.93 -1.83
N THR A 244 -1.75 -35.01 -0.50
CA THR A 244 -2.70 -35.72 0.36
C THR A 244 -4.11 -35.16 0.25
N LEU A 245 -4.27 -33.84 0.18
CA LEU A 245 -5.60 -33.22 -0.03
C LEU A 245 -6.24 -33.67 -1.34
N LEU A 246 -5.47 -33.76 -2.43
CA LEU A 246 -5.96 -34.30 -3.71
C LEU A 246 -6.36 -35.76 -3.61
N GLU A 247 -5.57 -36.58 -2.93
CA GLU A 247 -5.91 -38.00 -2.71
C GLU A 247 -7.22 -38.15 -1.93
N PHE A 248 -7.45 -37.33 -0.90
CA PHE A 248 -8.73 -37.30 -0.17
C PHE A 248 -9.91 -36.91 -1.06
N ILE A 249 -9.76 -35.89 -1.93
CA ILE A 249 -10.80 -35.49 -2.88
C ILE A 249 -11.08 -36.62 -3.86
N ASN A 250 -10.05 -37.27 -4.40
CA ASN A 250 -10.20 -38.39 -5.34
C ASN A 250 -10.83 -39.62 -4.67
N ALA A 251 -10.50 -39.88 -3.40
CA ALA A 251 -11.08 -40.96 -2.63
C ALA A 251 -12.53 -40.69 -2.14
N SER A 252 -12.99 -39.42 -2.25
CA SER A 252 -14.33 -38.99 -1.84
C SER A 252 -15.41 -39.31 -2.89
N GLU A 253 -15.30 -40.43 -3.59
CA GLU A 253 -16.29 -40.83 -4.61
C GLU A 253 -17.72 -40.87 -4.05
N THR A 254 -18.70 -40.42 -4.84
CA THR A 254 -20.12 -40.49 -4.51
C THR A 254 -20.87 -41.22 -5.60
N ARG A 255 -21.81 -42.10 -5.20
CA ARG A 255 -22.71 -42.79 -6.12
C ARG A 255 -24.08 -42.13 -6.14
N GLU A 256 -24.61 -41.91 -7.33
CA GLU A 256 -25.92 -41.24 -7.50
C GLU A 256 -27.11 -42.19 -7.21
N ASP A 257 -26.87 -43.49 -7.39
CA ASP A 257 -27.86 -44.58 -7.29
C ASP A 257 -27.90 -45.22 -5.90
N ASP A 258 -26.95 -44.92 -5.02
CA ASP A 258 -26.86 -45.48 -3.68
C ASP A 258 -26.47 -44.40 -2.65
N GLU A 259 -27.48 -43.87 -1.96
CA GLU A 259 -27.28 -42.87 -0.89
C GLU A 259 -26.65 -43.48 0.38
N THR A 260 -26.60 -44.81 0.50
CA THR A 260 -25.99 -45.51 1.63
C THR A 260 -24.51 -45.84 1.38
N PHE A 261 -24.02 -45.59 0.17
CA PHE A 261 -22.63 -45.85 -0.19
C PHE A 261 -21.68 -44.99 0.66
N LYS A 262 -20.73 -45.66 1.27
CA LYS A 262 -19.65 -45.02 2.04
C LYS A 262 -18.34 -45.21 1.32
N ASN A 263 -17.68 -44.10 1.03
CA ASN A 263 -16.32 -44.09 0.48
C ASN A 263 -15.27 -44.20 1.61
N ALA A 264 -13.99 -44.31 1.23
CA ALA A 264 -12.90 -44.44 2.20
C ALA A 264 -12.80 -43.23 3.16
N VAL A 265 -13.05 -42.02 2.64
CA VAL A 265 -13.03 -40.78 3.46
C VAL A 265 -14.19 -40.76 4.44
N ASP A 266 -15.39 -41.21 4.05
CA ASP A 266 -16.52 -41.35 4.98
C ASP A 266 -16.15 -42.25 6.17
N MET A 267 -15.47 -43.37 5.91
CA MET A 267 -15.05 -44.29 6.97
C MET A 267 -14.07 -43.66 7.96
N LEU A 268 -13.08 -42.89 7.44
CA LEU A 268 -12.13 -42.17 8.28
C LEU A 268 -12.84 -41.14 9.18
N PHE A 269 -13.77 -40.37 8.62
CA PHE A 269 -14.54 -39.39 9.41
C PHE A 269 -15.49 -40.04 10.41
N GLU A 270 -16.06 -41.19 10.11
CA GLU A 270 -16.90 -41.94 11.06
C GLU A 270 -16.08 -42.53 12.22
N GLU A 271 -14.84 -42.94 11.95
CA GLU A 271 -13.93 -43.41 12.99
C GLU A 271 -13.56 -42.29 13.94
N LEU A 272 -13.10 -41.14 13.38
CA LEU A 272 -12.80 -39.94 14.13
C LEU A 272 -14.01 -39.42 14.92
N GLU A 273 -15.22 -39.49 14.34
CA GLU A 273 -16.46 -39.07 15.03
C GLU A 273 -16.76 -39.92 16.27
N LYS A 274 -16.42 -41.22 16.25
CA LYS A 274 -16.61 -42.09 17.41
C LYS A 274 -15.68 -41.74 18.55
N GLU A 275 -14.45 -41.33 18.22
CA GLU A 275 -13.43 -40.95 19.19
C GLU A 275 -13.66 -39.53 19.69
N GLU A 276 -13.81 -38.55 18.75
CA GLU A 276 -13.98 -37.14 19.02
C GLU A 276 -15.18 -36.52 18.27
N PRO A 277 -16.40 -36.62 18.80
CA PRO A 277 -17.61 -36.11 18.12
C PRO A 277 -17.62 -34.61 17.86
N GLU A 278 -16.90 -33.84 18.68
CA GLU A 278 -16.79 -32.35 18.57
C GLU A 278 -15.56 -31.89 17.80
N HIS A 279 -14.82 -32.83 17.20
CA HIS A 279 -13.62 -32.47 16.39
C HIS A 279 -13.98 -31.49 15.26
N PHE A 280 -13.13 -30.49 15.04
CA PHE A 280 -13.38 -29.45 14.03
C PHE A 280 -13.68 -30.02 12.64
N ALA A 281 -12.85 -30.94 12.17
CA ALA A 281 -12.99 -31.55 10.85
C ALA A 281 -14.31 -32.33 10.72
N VAL A 282 -14.70 -33.11 11.75
CA VAL A 282 -15.96 -33.86 11.80
C VAL A 282 -17.15 -32.89 11.70
N ARG A 283 -17.15 -31.79 12.46
CA ARG A 283 -18.23 -30.80 12.39
C ARG A 283 -18.38 -30.15 11.03
N GLN A 284 -17.26 -29.88 10.31
CA GLN A 284 -17.33 -29.35 8.95
C GLN A 284 -17.84 -30.43 7.97
N TYR A 285 -17.33 -31.65 8.09
CA TYR A 285 -17.74 -32.77 7.22
C TYR A 285 -19.22 -33.11 7.35
N LYS A 286 -19.75 -33.18 8.55
CA LYS A 286 -21.21 -33.39 8.80
C LYS A 286 -22.07 -32.36 8.08
N LYS A 287 -21.66 -31.09 8.10
CA LYS A 287 -22.38 -30.01 7.39
C LYS A 287 -22.32 -30.20 5.87
N TYR A 288 -21.16 -30.60 5.34
CA TYR A 288 -20.99 -30.91 3.93
C TYR A 288 -21.89 -32.10 3.52
N LYS A 289 -21.94 -33.16 4.32
CA LYS A 289 -22.75 -34.38 4.06
C LYS A 289 -24.27 -34.14 4.09
N LEU A 290 -24.75 -32.96 4.50
CA LEU A 290 -26.14 -32.56 4.29
C LEU A 290 -26.48 -32.40 2.80
N ALA A 291 -25.49 -32.21 1.95
CA ALA A 291 -25.65 -32.29 0.50
C ALA A 291 -25.60 -33.76 0.07
N ALA A 292 -26.67 -34.26 -0.59
CA ALA A 292 -26.79 -35.64 -1.01
C ALA A 292 -26.74 -35.80 -2.53
N GLY A 293 -26.41 -37.01 -2.98
CA GLY A 293 -26.52 -37.48 -4.35
C GLY A 293 -25.80 -36.57 -5.37
N LYS A 294 -26.52 -36.10 -6.38
CA LYS A 294 -25.98 -35.24 -7.47
C LYS A 294 -25.35 -33.96 -6.97
N THR A 295 -25.83 -33.39 -5.86
CA THR A 295 -25.29 -32.16 -5.27
C THR A 295 -23.89 -32.39 -4.72
N ALA A 296 -23.70 -33.48 -3.95
CA ALA A 296 -22.39 -33.84 -3.40
C ALA A 296 -21.37 -34.10 -4.52
N LYS A 297 -21.77 -34.82 -5.57
CA LYS A 297 -20.92 -35.06 -6.76
C LYS A 297 -20.50 -33.77 -7.46
N SER A 298 -21.42 -32.81 -7.62
CA SER A 298 -21.12 -31.53 -8.25
C SER A 298 -20.15 -30.69 -7.41
N ILE A 299 -20.28 -30.74 -6.06
CA ILE A 299 -19.32 -30.06 -5.15
C ILE A 299 -17.92 -30.67 -5.28
N LEU A 300 -17.81 -32.01 -5.31
CA LEU A 300 -16.53 -32.69 -5.48
C LEU A 300 -15.86 -32.35 -6.81
N ILE A 301 -16.62 -32.34 -7.91
CA ILE A 301 -16.10 -31.95 -9.24
C ILE A 301 -15.58 -30.50 -9.20
N SER A 302 -16.31 -29.60 -8.57
CA SER A 302 -15.90 -28.20 -8.44
C SER A 302 -14.64 -28.05 -7.58
N CYS A 303 -14.54 -28.77 -6.46
CA CYS A 303 -13.34 -28.80 -5.64
C CYS A 303 -12.13 -29.35 -6.42
N GLY A 304 -12.29 -30.48 -7.13
CA GLY A 304 -11.22 -31.02 -7.98
C GLY A 304 -10.79 -30.05 -9.07
N ALA A 305 -11.73 -29.38 -9.73
CA ALA A 305 -11.41 -28.39 -10.77
C ALA A 305 -10.61 -27.19 -10.23
N ARG A 306 -10.88 -26.72 -9.01
CA ARG A 306 -10.10 -25.64 -8.39
C ARG A 306 -8.67 -26.06 -8.04
N LEU A 307 -8.42 -27.32 -7.77
CA LEU A 307 -7.12 -27.87 -7.47
C LEU A 307 -6.42 -28.51 -8.70
N ALA A 308 -7.01 -28.42 -9.88
CA ALA A 308 -6.41 -28.94 -11.11
C ALA A 308 -4.94 -28.52 -11.35
N PRO A 309 -4.48 -27.29 -10.98
CA PRO A 309 -3.05 -26.98 -11.11
C PRO A 309 -2.13 -27.92 -10.32
N PHE A 310 -2.61 -28.55 -9.24
CA PHE A 310 -1.84 -29.54 -8.48
C PHE A 310 -1.71 -30.92 -9.16
N ASP A 311 -2.33 -31.13 -10.32
CA ASP A 311 -2.03 -32.29 -11.16
C ASP A 311 -0.62 -32.25 -11.74
N ILE A 312 0.00 -31.06 -11.73
CA ILE A 312 1.42 -30.86 -12.13
C ILE A 312 2.32 -31.41 -11.03
N ALA A 313 3.12 -32.45 -11.38
CA ALA A 313 3.97 -33.14 -10.42
C ALA A 313 5.01 -32.21 -9.76
N GLU A 314 5.60 -31.32 -10.54
CA GLU A 314 6.60 -30.36 -10.05
C GLU A 314 6.02 -29.39 -9.03
N LEU A 315 4.73 -28.98 -9.19
CA LEU A 315 4.06 -28.13 -8.20
C LEU A 315 3.83 -28.90 -6.89
N ARG A 316 3.37 -30.16 -6.98
CA ARG A 316 3.22 -30.99 -5.77
C ARG A 316 4.54 -31.18 -5.04
N GLU A 317 5.63 -31.37 -5.78
CA GLU A 317 6.96 -31.54 -5.21
C GLU A 317 7.38 -30.32 -4.41
N ILE A 318 7.34 -29.11 -4.99
CA ILE A 318 7.75 -27.91 -4.27
C ILE A 318 6.82 -27.52 -3.12
N MET A 319 5.63 -28.12 -3.03
CA MET A 319 4.67 -27.88 -1.94
C MET A 319 4.55 -29.06 -0.96
N SER A 320 5.48 -30.02 -1.02
CA SER A 320 5.48 -31.20 -0.16
C SER A 320 5.99 -30.94 1.25
N TYR A 321 7.00 -30.10 1.41
CA TYR A 321 7.57 -29.67 2.70
C TYR A 321 7.97 -28.18 2.66
N ASP A 322 8.42 -27.60 3.78
CA ASP A 322 8.72 -26.16 3.85
C ASP A 322 10.21 -25.86 4.04
N GLU A 323 10.71 -24.87 3.29
CA GLU A 323 12.04 -24.28 3.42
C GLU A 323 12.00 -22.75 3.52
N MET A 324 10.80 -22.14 3.43
CA MET A 324 10.68 -20.68 3.37
C MET A 324 10.89 -20.01 4.72
N GLU A 325 10.56 -20.68 5.83
CA GLU A 325 10.65 -20.10 7.17
C GLU A 325 10.00 -18.71 7.23
N LEU A 326 8.74 -18.58 6.74
CA LEU A 326 8.06 -17.30 6.60
C LEU A 326 7.90 -16.54 7.91
N ASP A 327 7.74 -17.25 9.00
CA ASP A 327 7.64 -16.72 10.36
C ASP A 327 8.94 -16.05 10.83
N MET A 328 10.10 -16.46 10.29
CA MET A 328 11.43 -15.95 10.65
C MET A 328 11.84 -14.69 9.86
N VAL A 329 11.08 -14.29 8.85
CA VAL A 329 11.43 -13.14 7.97
C VAL A 329 11.56 -11.84 8.76
N GLY A 330 10.80 -11.70 9.85
CA GLY A 330 10.87 -10.54 10.75
C GLY A 330 11.91 -10.64 11.87
N ASP A 331 12.51 -11.82 12.10
CA ASP A 331 13.43 -12.10 13.19
C ASP A 331 14.89 -12.15 12.76
N GLN A 332 15.13 -12.40 11.51
CA GLN A 332 16.48 -12.47 10.92
C GLN A 332 16.53 -11.72 9.58
N ARG A 333 17.76 -11.42 9.15
CA ARG A 333 17.99 -10.69 7.89
C ARG A 333 17.71 -11.58 6.68
N THR A 334 16.52 -11.48 6.14
CA THR A 334 16.03 -12.33 5.06
C THR A 334 15.72 -11.51 3.81
N ALA A 335 15.98 -12.08 2.64
CA ALA A 335 15.51 -11.59 1.35
C ALA A 335 14.73 -12.72 0.66
N LEU A 336 13.41 -12.66 0.73
CA LEU A 336 12.50 -13.60 0.08
C LEU A 336 12.16 -13.08 -1.31
N PHE A 337 12.50 -13.84 -2.34
CA PHE A 337 12.12 -13.57 -3.72
C PHE A 337 10.98 -14.48 -4.15
N ILE A 338 9.94 -13.88 -4.69
CA ILE A 338 8.77 -14.57 -5.23
C ILE A 338 8.74 -14.27 -6.72
N ILE A 339 9.20 -15.25 -7.51
CA ILE A 339 9.30 -15.13 -8.97
C ILE A 339 7.98 -15.57 -9.57
N ILE A 340 7.34 -14.66 -10.31
CA ILE A 340 6.02 -14.85 -10.92
C ILE A 340 6.10 -14.62 -12.42
N SER A 341 5.16 -15.19 -13.18
CA SER A 341 5.03 -14.87 -14.60
C SER A 341 4.35 -13.51 -14.80
N ASP A 342 4.76 -12.78 -15.83
CA ASP A 342 4.09 -11.55 -16.28
C ASP A 342 3.00 -11.82 -17.34
N THR A 343 2.93 -13.08 -17.86
CA THR A 343 2.03 -13.48 -18.96
C THR A 343 1.07 -14.61 -18.59
N ASP A 344 1.32 -15.32 -17.48
CA ASP A 344 0.54 -16.48 -17.06
C ASP A 344 0.16 -16.35 -15.59
N ASP A 345 -1.12 -16.46 -15.28
CA ASP A 345 -1.69 -16.31 -13.95
C ASP A 345 -2.06 -17.64 -13.26
N THR A 346 -1.77 -18.76 -13.92
CA THR A 346 -2.14 -20.12 -13.47
C THR A 346 -1.72 -20.40 -12.03
N PHE A 347 -0.56 -19.90 -11.60
CA PHE A 347 0.00 -20.14 -10.26
C PHE A 347 -0.11 -18.94 -9.31
N ASN A 348 -0.84 -17.89 -9.68
CA ASN A 348 -1.01 -16.71 -8.82
C ASN A 348 -1.68 -17.03 -7.49
N PHE A 349 -2.50 -18.07 -7.42
CA PHE A 349 -3.11 -18.52 -6.17
C PHE A 349 -2.07 -18.99 -5.14
N VAL A 350 -0.96 -19.62 -5.57
CA VAL A 350 0.16 -20.03 -4.68
C VAL A 350 0.83 -18.80 -4.08
N VAL A 351 1.05 -17.79 -4.92
CA VAL A 351 1.65 -16.51 -4.51
C VAL A 351 0.73 -15.76 -3.53
N ALA A 352 -0.57 -15.72 -3.81
CA ALA A 352 -1.56 -15.12 -2.92
C ALA A 352 -1.64 -15.85 -1.56
N MET A 353 -1.54 -17.19 -1.55
CA MET A 353 -1.46 -17.99 -0.32
C MET A 353 -0.22 -17.60 0.50
N MET A 354 0.96 -17.58 -0.13
CA MET A 354 2.20 -17.20 0.54
C MET A 354 2.11 -15.79 1.14
N TYR A 355 1.64 -14.80 0.39
CA TYR A 355 1.47 -13.44 0.92
C TYR A 355 0.45 -13.37 2.06
N SER A 356 -0.67 -14.07 1.93
CA SER A 356 -1.69 -14.12 2.98
C SER A 356 -1.13 -14.71 4.28
N GLN A 357 -0.39 -15.82 4.20
CA GLN A 357 0.27 -16.44 5.35
C GLN A 357 1.38 -15.55 5.91
N LEU A 358 2.25 -15.02 5.06
CA LEU A 358 3.34 -14.13 5.47
C LEU A 358 2.84 -12.94 6.28
N PHE A 359 1.82 -12.21 5.78
CA PHE A 359 1.27 -11.06 6.51
C PHE A 359 0.67 -11.46 7.86
N ASN A 360 -0.06 -12.59 7.91
CA ASN A 360 -0.65 -13.07 9.16
C ASN A 360 0.45 -13.48 10.16
N LEU A 361 1.42 -14.29 9.72
CA LEU A 361 2.54 -14.75 10.56
C LEU A 361 3.37 -13.58 11.11
N LEU A 362 3.72 -12.62 10.26
CA LEU A 362 4.46 -11.43 10.69
C LEU A 362 3.68 -10.57 11.70
N CYS A 363 2.35 -10.46 11.53
CA CYS A 363 1.52 -9.73 12.47
C CYS A 363 1.41 -10.47 13.82
N ASP A 364 1.13 -11.76 13.78
CA ASP A 364 1.01 -12.60 14.98
C ASP A 364 2.36 -12.65 15.74
N ARG A 365 3.48 -12.81 15.01
CA ARG A 365 4.82 -12.80 15.59
C ARG A 365 5.18 -11.46 16.22
N ALA A 366 4.83 -10.35 15.56
CA ALA A 366 5.03 -9.02 16.12
C ALA A 366 4.25 -8.83 17.42
N ASP A 367 2.98 -9.27 17.45
CA ASP A 367 2.09 -9.03 18.59
C ASP A 367 2.40 -9.98 19.75
N ASP A 368 2.54 -11.28 19.48
CA ASP A 368 2.63 -12.32 20.53
C ASP A 368 4.06 -12.51 21.03
N VAL A 369 5.08 -12.38 20.16
CA VAL A 369 6.48 -12.65 20.53
C VAL A 369 7.26 -11.36 20.81
N HIS A 370 7.03 -10.31 20.01
CA HIS A 370 7.87 -9.10 20.04
C HIS A 370 7.15 -7.86 20.59
N HIS A 371 6.08 -8.02 21.36
CA HIS A 371 5.38 -6.93 22.04
C HIS A 371 4.92 -5.81 21.09
N GLY A 372 4.42 -6.19 19.92
CA GLY A 372 3.83 -5.31 18.90
C GLY A 372 4.81 -4.83 17.83
N ARG A 373 6.07 -5.36 17.76
CA ARG A 373 7.05 -4.91 16.76
C ARG A 373 8.07 -5.96 16.41
N LEU A 374 8.24 -6.18 15.13
CA LEU A 374 9.32 -7.03 14.63
C LEU A 374 10.71 -6.40 14.88
N PRO A 375 11.73 -7.22 15.21
CA PRO A 375 13.12 -6.75 15.35
C PRO A 375 13.73 -6.28 14.03
N TYR A 376 13.34 -6.89 12.91
CA TYR A 376 13.70 -6.44 11.57
C TYR A 376 12.48 -5.85 10.87
N HIS A 377 12.65 -4.67 10.29
CA HIS A 377 11.60 -4.06 9.46
C HIS A 377 11.45 -4.87 8.17
N VAL A 378 10.27 -5.46 7.95
CA VAL A 378 9.99 -6.22 6.73
C VAL A 378 9.47 -5.28 5.66
N ARG A 379 10.27 -5.11 4.61
CA ARG A 379 9.94 -4.27 3.48
C ARG A 379 9.53 -5.09 2.27
N ILE A 380 8.27 -5.01 1.92
CA ILE A 380 7.70 -5.71 0.77
C ILE A 380 7.81 -4.80 -0.46
N LEU A 381 8.47 -5.26 -1.51
CA LEU A 381 8.59 -4.63 -2.81
C LEU A 381 7.82 -5.48 -3.82
N ALA A 382 6.54 -5.20 -3.97
CA ALA A 382 5.64 -6.00 -4.82
C ALA A 382 5.64 -5.42 -6.25
N ASP A 383 6.64 -5.81 -7.05
CA ASP A 383 6.67 -5.43 -8.48
C ASP A 383 5.58 -6.22 -9.23
N GLU A 384 4.85 -5.55 -10.10
CA GLU A 384 3.64 -6.05 -10.78
C GLU A 384 2.61 -6.64 -9.78
N PHE A 385 2.24 -5.85 -8.75
CA PHE A 385 1.32 -6.27 -7.69
C PHE A 385 0.00 -6.86 -8.20
N ALA A 386 -0.44 -6.45 -9.38
CA ALA A 386 -1.64 -6.99 -10.01
C ALA A 386 -1.55 -8.51 -10.32
N ASN A 387 -0.34 -9.04 -10.47
CA ASN A 387 -0.12 -10.45 -10.81
C ASN A 387 0.07 -11.35 -9.58
N ILE A 388 -0.02 -10.80 -8.36
CA ILE A 388 0.08 -11.60 -7.12
C ILE A 388 -1.19 -12.40 -6.85
N GLY A 389 -2.32 -12.06 -7.49
CA GLY A 389 -3.63 -12.51 -7.11
C GLY A 389 -4.24 -11.65 -5.99
N GLN A 390 -5.40 -12.03 -5.50
CA GLN A 390 -6.09 -11.28 -4.46
C GLN A 390 -5.67 -11.74 -3.06
N ILE A 391 -5.00 -10.88 -2.30
CA ILE A 391 -4.73 -11.12 -0.88
C ILE A 391 -6.01 -10.77 -0.09
N PRO A 392 -6.67 -11.74 0.58
CA PRO A 392 -7.91 -11.47 1.30
C PRO A 392 -7.73 -10.42 2.39
N LYS A 393 -8.66 -9.46 2.48
CA LYS A 393 -8.64 -8.37 3.48
C LYS A 393 -7.37 -7.51 3.47
N PHE A 394 -6.72 -7.37 2.34
CA PHE A 394 -5.49 -6.58 2.20
C PHE A 394 -5.69 -5.09 2.55
N ASP A 395 -6.89 -4.56 2.31
CA ASP A 395 -7.30 -3.21 2.74
C ASP A 395 -7.17 -2.99 4.26
N LYS A 396 -7.49 -4.00 5.06
CA LYS A 396 -7.35 -3.98 6.51
C LYS A 396 -5.91 -4.22 6.93
N LEU A 397 -5.23 -5.14 6.28
CA LEU A 397 -3.82 -5.45 6.56
C LEU A 397 -2.94 -4.22 6.37
N ILE A 398 -3.01 -3.54 5.22
CA ILE A 398 -2.17 -2.39 4.90
C ILE A 398 -2.36 -1.21 5.89
N ALA A 399 -3.54 -1.10 6.49
CA ALA A 399 -3.83 -0.10 7.51
C ALA A 399 -3.11 -0.39 8.84
N THR A 400 -2.84 -1.66 9.16
CA THR A 400 -2.36 -2.11 10.48
C THR A 400 -0.89 -2.46 10.53
N ILE A 401 -0.28 -2.87 9.42
CA ILE A 401 1.10 -3.36 9.33
C ILE A 401 2.16 -2.34 9.78
N ARG A 402 1.88 -1.04 9.65
CA ARG A 402 2.80 0.04 10.02
C ARG A 402 3.32 -0.07 11.46
N SER A 403 2.44 -0.37 12.43
CA SER A 403 2.79 -0.44 13.85
C SER A 403 3.74 -1.59 14.16
N ARG A 404 3.75 -2.63 13.31
CA ARG A 404 4.48 -3.89 13.44
C ARG A 404 5.82 -3.91 12.71
N GLU A 405 6.29 -2.76 12.22
CA GLU A 405 7.51 -2.62 11.41
C GLU A 405 7.42 -3.40 10.07
N ILE A 406 6.26 -3.36 9.44
CA ILE A 406 6.04 -3.92 8.09
C ILE A 406 5.61 -2.78 7.16
N SER A 407 6.10 -2.78 5.93
CA SER A 407 5.70 -1.82 4.90
C SER A 407 5.63 -2.46 3.52
N ALA A 408 4.71 -1.97 2.69
CA ALA A 408 4.51 -2.43 1.34
C ALA A 408 4.73 -1.32 0.31
N SER A 409 5.55 -1.59 -0.69
CA SER A 409 5.63 -0.83 -1.93
C SER A 409 4.81 -1.55 -2.99
N ILE A 410 3.64 -1.02 -3.29
CA ILE A 410 2.70 -1.56 -4.28
C ILE A 410 3.04 -0.93 -5.62
N ILE A 411 3.55 -1.73 -6.55
CA ILE A 411 4.04 -1.25 -7.84
C ILE A 411 3.09 -1.72 -8.94
N LEU A 412 2.56 -0.77 -9.69
CA LEU A 412 1.49 -0.96 -10.66
C LEU A 412 1.83 -0.29 -12.00
N GLN A 413 1.23 -0.76 -13.07
CA GLN A 413 1.29 -0.07 -14.37
C GLN A 413 0.28 1.09 -14.42
N SER A 414 -0.89 0.91 -13.76
CA SER A 414 -1.94 1.91 -13.64
C SER A 414 -2.77 1.67 -12.38
N GLN A 415 -3.50 2.68 -11.92
CA GLN A 415 -4.40 2.52 -10.77
C GLN A 415 -5.61 1.64 -11.07
N SER A 416 -6.02 1.55 -12.32
CA SER A 416 -7.14 0.69 -12.74
C SER A 416 -6.88 -0.79 -12.44
N GLN A 417 -5.63 -1.26 -12.48
CA GLN A 417 -5.27 -2.63 -12.09
C GLN A 417 -5.69 -2.94 -10.66
N LEU A 418 -5.43 -2.02 -9.72
CA LEU A 418 -5.82 -2.21 -8.33
C LEU A 418 -7.36 -2.23 -8.16
N LYS A 419 -8.07 -1.36 -8.89
CA LYS A 419 -9.54 -1.31 -8.88
C LYS A 419 -10.17 -2.58 -9.46
N THR A 420 -9.56 -3.21 -10.45
CA THR A 420 -10.02 -4.49 -11.02
C THR A 420 -10.00 -5.61 -9.98
N ILE A 421 -8.92 -5.71 -9.19
CA ILE A 421 -8.73 -6.80 -8.21
C ILE A 421 -9.51 -6.54 -6.92
N TYR A 422 -9.40 -5.32 -6.38
CA TYR A 422 -9.91 -4.99 -5.04
C TYR A 422 -11.20 -4.18 -5.05
N LYS A 423 -11.73 -3.79 -6.22
CA LYS A 423 -12.97 -3.02 -6.38
C LYS A 423 -12.99 -1.80 -5.45
N ASP A 424 -14.02 -1.63 -4.63
CA ASP A 424 -14.16 -0.50 -3.71
C ASP A 424 -13.06 -0.44 -2.63
N ALA A 425 -12.47 -1.59 -2.26
CA ALA A 425 -11.37 -1.64 -1.31
C ALA A 425 -10.07 -1.00 -1.85
N ALA A 426 -9.95 -0.81 -3.18
CA ALA A 426 -8.79 -0.16 -3.80
C ALA A 426 -8.54 1.26 -3.28
N GLU A 427 -9.60 2.04 -3.05
CA GLU A 427 -9.47 3.40 -2.49
C GLU A 427 -8.93 3.39 -1.05
N THR A 428 -9.34 2.39 -0.26
CA THR A 428 -8.80 2.20 1.10
C THR A 428 -7.32 1.84 1.06
N ILE A 429 -6.90 0.99 0.12
CA ILE A 429 -5.49 0.61 -0.05
C ILE A 429 -4.66 1.84 -0.44
N LEU A 430 -5.10 2.61 -1.45
CA LEU A 430 -4.45 3.85 -1.87
C LEU A 430 -4.34 4.86 -0.72
N GLY A 431 -5.44 5.05 0.03
CA GLY A 431 -5.48 5.96 1.18
C GLY A 431 -4.56 5.58 2.34
N ASN A 432 -4.16 4.31 2.44
CA ASN A 432 -3.20 3.82 3.43
C ASN A 432 -1.74 3.84 2.94
N CYS A 433 -1.46 4.43 1.78
CA CYS A 433 -0.12 4.70 1.29
C CYS A 433 0.16 6.20 1.38
N ASP A 434 1.00 6.63 2.33
CA ASP A 434 1.33 8.05 2.51
C ASP A 434 2.14 8.63 1.34
N THR A 435 2.72 7.78 0.51
CA THR A 435 3.57 8.16 -0.62
C THR A 435 3.03 7.61 -1.93
N MET A 436 2.90 8.46 -2.94
CA MET A 436 2.66 8.07 -4.33
C MET A 436 3.80 8.58 -5.20
N LEU A 437 4.38 7.69 -6.00
CA LEU A 437 5.43 7.99 -6.98
C LEU A 437 4.92 7.64 -8.38
N PHE A 438 4.78 8.64 -9.24
CA PHE A 438 4.41 8.47 -10.63
C PHE A 438 5.63 8.57 -11.54
N LEU A 439 5.94 7.51 -12.26
CA LEU A 439 7.10 7.39 -13.14
C LEU A 439 6.77 7.60 -14.64
N GLY A 440 5.54 8.02 -14.94
CA GLY A 440 5.06 8.19 -16.30
C GLY A 440 4.13 7.07 -16.77
N GLY A 441 3.20 7.42 -17.64
CA GLY A 441 2.19 6.51 -18.19
C GLY A 441 1.20 7.26 -19.06
N LYS A 442 0.32 6.53 -19.75
CA LYS A 442 -0.67 7.12 -20.68
C LYS A 442 -2.13 6.78 -20.33
N GLU A 443 -2.35 6.03 -19.23
CA GLU A 443 -3.68 5.61 -18.83
C GLU A 443 -4.49 6.81 -18.32
N SER A 444 -5.60 7.10 -19.01
CA SER A 444 -6.37 8.35 -18.88
C SER A 444 -6.93 8.57 -17.47
N SER A 445 -7.39 7.51 -16.78
CA SER A 445 -7.95 7.61 -15.43
C SER A 445 -6.86 7.96 -14.41
N THR A 446 -5.69 7.36 -14.50
CA THR A 446 -4.52 7.66 -13.67
C THR A 446 -4.04 9.10 -13.88
N LEU A 447 -3.92 9.55 -15.14
CA LEU A 447 -3.51 10.92 -15.43
C LEU A 447 -4.51 11.95 -14.89
N LYS A 448 -5.82 11.66 -15.00
CA LYS A 448 -6.87 12.50 -14.44
C LYS A 448 -6.73 12.64 -12.92
N GLU A 449 -6.59 11.53 -12.22
CA GLU A 449 -6.51 11.52 -10.76
C GLU A 449 -5.24 12.23 -10.25
N ILE A 450 -4.11 12.03 -10.92
CA ILE A 450 -2.86 12.73 -10.59
C ILE A 450 -3.02 14.23 -10.80
N SER A 451 -3.53 14.68 -11.96
CA SER A 451 -3.74 16.10 -12.24
C SER A 451 -4.66 16.76 -11.20
N GLU A 452 -5.76 16.09 -10.84
CA GLU A 452 -6.71 16.59 -9.84
C GLU A 452 -6.09 16.68 -8.44
N THR A 453 -5.27 15.69 -8.05
CA THR A 453 -4.60 15.68 -6.73
C THR A 453 -3.44 16.66 -6.62
N LEU A 454 -2.79 17.00 -7.73
CA LEU A 454 -1.79 18.08 -7.78
C LEU A 454 -2.41 19.44 -7.49
N GLY A 455 -3.68 19.64 -7.87
CA GLY A 455 -4.45 20.85 -7.62
C GLY A 455 -4.16 21.96 -8.61
N LYS A 456 -4.66 23.17 -8.27
CA LYS A 456 -4.56 24.35 -9.14
C LYS A 456 -3.70 25.43 -8.52
N GLU A 457 -2.97 26.16 -9.36
CA GLU A 457 -2.30 27.41 -9.04
C GLU A 457 -3.09 28.60 -9.61
N THR A 458 -2.91 29.77 -9.04
CA THR A 458 -3.48 31.01 -9.55
C THR A 458 -2.49 31.64 -10.52
N ILE A 459 -2.89 31.84 -11.77
CA ILE A 459 -2.09 32.52 -12.79
C ILE A 459 -2.72 33.84 -13.20
N ASP A 460 -1.89 34.77 -13.62
CA ASP A 460 -2.30 36.07 -14.14
C ASP A 460 -2.42 35.98 -15.67
N LEU A 461 -3.60 36.35 -16.19
CA LEU A 461 -3.87 36.41 -17.63
C LEU A 461 -4.01 37.88 -18.06
N TYR A 462 -3.28 38.24 -19.10
CA TYR A 462 -3.41 39.51 -19.78
C TYR A 462 -4.17 39.33 -21.09
N ASN A 463 -5.37 39.86 -21.16
CA ASN A 463 -6.13 39.95 -22.41
C ASN A 463 -5.96 41.33 -23.00
N THR A 464 -5.40 41.41 -24.19
CA THR A 464 -5.32 42.65 -24.97
C THR A 464 -6.49 42.68 -25.94
N SER A 465 -7.36 43.69 -25.84
CA SER A 465 -8.39 43.97 -26.86
C SER A 465 -7.93 45.11 -27.76
N ASP A 466 -7.77 44.84 -29.05
CA ASP A 466 -7.50 45.85 -30.09
C ASP A 466 -8.78 46.09 -30.85
N THR A 467 -9.41 47.23 -30.61
CA THR A 467 -10.63 47.64 -31.35
C THR A 467 -10.23 48.45 -32.55
N ARG A 468 -10.34 47.88 -33.73
CA ARG A 468 -10.09 48.55 -35.02
C ARG A 468 -11.33 49.34 -35.47
N GLY A 469 -11.48 50.55 -35.00
CA GLY A 469 -12.51 51.53 -35.42
C GLY A 469 -11.88 52.89 -35.69
N GLN A 470 -12.73 53.92 -35.99
CA GLN A 470 -12.26 55.29 -36.22
C GLN A 470 -11.48 55.91 -35.07
N SER A 471 -11.62 55.38 -33.85
CA SER A 471 -10.75 55.61 -32.68
C SER A 471 -10.15 54.27 -32.22
N ARG A 472 -8.84 54.11 -32.40
CA ARG A 472 -8.10 52.95 -31.87
C ARG A 472 -8.08 53.01 -30.35
N SER A 473 -8.62 52.02 -29.68
CA SER A 473 -8.56 51.84 -28.24
C SER A 473 -7.81 50.55 -27.89
N TYR A 474 -6.73 50.67 -27.12
CA TYR A 474 -6.02 49.55 -26.51
C TYR A 474 -6.56 49.38 -25.11
N GLY A 475 -7.28 48.28 -24.85
CA GLY A 475 -7.65 47.86 -23.50
C GLY A 475 -6.78 46.70 -23.03
N MET A 476 -6.10 46.85 -21.90
CA MET A 476 -5.43 45.77 -21.21
C MET A 476 -6.31 45.32 -20.04
N ASN A 477 -6.85 44.10 -20.13
CA ASN A 477 -7.68 43.54 -19.08
C ASN A 477 -6.83 42.51 -18.31
N TYR A 478 -6.65 42.75 -17.01
CA TYR A 478 -5.95 41.85 -16.09
C TYR A 478 -6.97 40.94 -15.43
N GLN A 479 -6.84 39.63 -15.65
CA GLN A 479 -7.72 38.62 -15.06
C GLN A 479 -6.89 37.51 -14.41
N LYS A 480 -7.29 37.08 -13.22
CA LYS A 480 -6.73 35.89 -12.58
C LYS A 480 -7.57 34.67 -12.90
N THR A 481 -6.94 33.52 -13.11
CA THR A 481 -7.59 32.25 -13.33
C THR A 481 -6.84 31.12 -12.63
N GLY A 482 -7.53 29.98 -12.45
CA GLY A 482 -6.90 28.76 -11.92
C GLY A 482 -6.38 27.90 -13.06
N LYS A 483 -5.09 27.61 -13.08
CA LYS A 483 -4.47 26.60 -13.93
C LYS A 483 -4.13 25.37 -13.11
N GLU A 484 -4.35 24.18 -13.65
CA GLU A 484 -3.84 22.94 -13.05
C GLU A 484 -2.31 23.01 -12.96
N LEU A 485 -1.73 22.58 -11.82
CA LEU A 485 -0.28 22.63 -11.60
C LEU A 485 0.45 21.82 -12.69
N MET A 486 -0.16 20.74 -13.14
CA MET A 486 0.22 19.98 -14.33
C MET A 486 -1.04 19.33 -14.91
N SER A 487 -1.37 19.63 -16.16
CA SER A 487 -2.55 19.13 -16.84
C SER A 487 -2.34 17.69 -17.32
N ARG A 488 -3.43 17.00 -17.73
CA ARG A 488 -3.35 15.61 -18.20
C ARG A 488 -2.48 15.45 -19.44
N ASP A 489 -2.56 16.41 -20.36
CA ASP A 489 -1.74 16.44 -21.57
C ASP A 489 -0.26 16.65 -21.25
N GLU A 490 0.06 17.56 -20.32
CA GLU A 490 1.43 17.77 -19.82
C GLU A 490 1.97 16.49 -19.13
N LEU A 491 1.13 15.80 -18.34
CA LEU A 491 1.48 14.52 -17.73
C LEU A 491 1.76 13.41 -18.75
N ALA A 492 0.96 13.37 -19.83
CA ALA A 492 1.07 12.35 -20.88
C ALA A 492 2.37 12.47 -21.70
N VAL A 493 2.94 13.68 -21.79
CA VAL A 493 4.19 13.98 -22.51
C VAL A 493 5.37 14.23 -21.58
N MET A 494 5.22 13.92 -20.29
CA MET A 494 6.28 14.11 -19.29
C MET A 494 7.56 13.40 -19.72
N ASP A 495 8.68 14.09 -19.60
CA ASP A 495 10.02 13.56 -19.92
C ASP A 495 10.29 12.24 -19.18
N GLY A 496 10.82 11.25 -19.89
CA GLY A 496 11.09 9.92 -19.36
C GLY A 496 12.09 9.86 -18.20
N SER A 497 12.89 10.90 -17.99
CA SER A 497 13.80 11.04 -16.84
C SER A 497 13.12 11.61 -15.59
N LYS A 498 11.92 12.20 -15.74
CA LYS A 498 11.19 12.88 -14.67
C LYS A 498 10.16 11.98 -13.99
N CYS A 499 9.80 12.36 -12.77
CA CYS A 499 8.76 11.71 -11.98
C CYS A 499 8.04 12.72 -11.11
N ILE A 500 6.85 12.34 -10.65
CA ILE A 500 6.07 13.13 -9.70
C ILE A 500 5.96 12.36 -8.40
N LEU A 501 6.32 13.01 -7.31
CA LEU A 501 6.22 12.48 -5.96
C LEU A 501 5.15 13.26 -5.19
N GLN A 502 4.22 12.53 -4.60
CA GLN A 502 3.26 13.04 -3.64
C GLN A 502 3.50 12.37 -2.28
N LEU A 503 3.62 13.16 -1.24
CA LEU A 503 3.75 12.70 0.14
C LEU A 503 2.67 13.38 0.99
N ARG A 504 1.93 12.60 1.76
CA ARG A 504 0.83 13.11 2.59
C ARG A 504 1.26 14.31 3.45
N GLY A 505 0.55 15.44 3.29
CA GLY A 505 0.80 16.66 4.05
C GLY A 505 2.04 17.44 3.63
N VAL A 506 2.60 17.16 2.45
CA VAL A 506 3.73 17.87 1.83
C VAL A 506 3.32 18.31 0.43
N ARG A 507 3.91 19.38 -0.09
CA ARG A 507 3.71 19.80 -1.47
C ARG A 507 4.24 18.73 -2.43
N PRO A 508 3.61 18.52 -3.59
CA PRO A 508 4.10 17.56 -4.58
C PRO A 508 5.46 18.00 -5.16
N PHE A 509 6.26 17.04 -5.59
CA PHE A 509 7.56 17.27 -6.20
C PHE A 509 7.55 16.81 -7.66
N PHE A 510 8.16 17.62 -8.51
CA PHE A 510 8.51 17.27 -9.89
C PHE A 510 10.02 17.16 -9.97
N SER A 511 10.53 15.93 -9.99
CA SER A 511 11.94 15.63 -9.75
C SER A 511 12.48 14.65 -10.80
N ASP A 512 13.79 14.51 -10.83
CA ASP A 512 14.44 13.46 -11.62
C ASP A 512 14.26 12.09 -10.96
N LYS A 513 14.06 11.05 -11.76
CA LYS A 513 14.09 9.66 -11.30
C LYS A 513 15.46 9.35 -10.69
N PHE A 514 15.48 8.44 -9.72
CA PHE A 514 16.74 8.07 -9.08
C PHE A 514 17.68 7.37 -10.08
N ASP A 515 18.83 7.96 -10.34
CA ASP A 515 19.86 7.33 -11.15
C ASP A 515 20.58 6.25 -10.35
N ILE A 516 20.33 4.99 -10.70
CA ILE A 516 20.89 3.81 -10.03
C ILE A 516 22.43 3.84 -9.98
N THR A 517 23.08 4.43 -10.98
CA THR A 517 24.55 4.53 -11.06
C THR A 517 25.16 5.42 -9.97
N LYS A 518 24.35 6.31 -9.38
CA LYS A 518 24.76 7.18 -8.27
C LYS A 518 24.72 6.48 -6.92
N HIS A 519 24.15 5.27 -6.84
CA HIS A 519 24.15 4.51 -5.59
C HIS A 519 25.53 3.89 -5.35
N LYS A 520 26.04 4.00 -4.12
CA LYS A 520 27.39 3.52 -3.77
C LYS A 520 27.61 2.01 -4.01
N ARG A 521 26.53 1.22 -3.94
CA ARG A 521 26.56 -0.24 -4.17
C ARG A 521 26.24 -0.65 -5.60
N TYR A 522 26.10 0.29 -6.53
CA TYR A 522 25.84 -0.04 -7.95
C TYR A 522 26.88 -0.99 -8.53
N LYS A 523 28.15 -0.85 -8.10
CA LYS A 523 29.25 -1.71 -8.54
C LYS A 523 29.12 -3.18 -8.11
N GLU A 524 28.22 -3.48 -7.17
CA GLU A 524 27.96 -4.83 -6.68
C GLU A 524 26.87 -5.55 -7.48
N LEU A 525 26.16 -4.86 -8.38
CA LEU A 525 25.12 -5.42 -9.24
C LEU A 525 25.68 -5.99 -10.52
N SER A 526 24.96 -6.94 -11.13
CA SER A 526 25.29 -7.47 -12.45
C SER A 526 25.14 -6.44 -13.57
N ASP A 527 24.29 -5.40 -13.36
CA ASP A 527 24.21 -4.23 -14.24
C ASP A 527 25.57 -3.52 -14.45
N TYR A 528 26.46 -3.61 -13.47
CA TYR A 528 27.80 -3.05 -13.55
C TYR A 528 28.82 -4.06 -14.08
N ASP A 529 28.80 -5.29 -13.55
CA ASP A 529 29.70 -6.37 -13.96
C ASP A 529 28.97 -7.72 -13.90
N LYS A 530 28.89 -8.44 -15.00
CA LYS A 530 28.27 -9.77 -15.12
C LYS A 530 28.80 -10.80 -14.12
N LYS A 531 30.03 -10.63 -13.60
CA LYS A 531 30.56 -11.47 -12.52
C LYS A 531 29.75 -11.39 -11.23
N ASN A 532 28.90 -10.39 -11.09
CA ASN A 532 27.99 -10.22 -9.96
C ASN A 532 26.63 -10.89 -10.18
N GLU A 533 26.41 -11.57 -11.29
CA GLU A 533 25.21 -12.39 -11.48
C GLU A 533 25.10 -13.44 -10.37
N PHE A 534 23.86 -13.63 -9.91
CA PHE A 534 23.52 -14.60 -8.88
C PHE A 534 23.00 -15.87 -9.54
N ASP A 535 23.70 -16.97 -9.30
CA ASP A 535 23.28 -18.29 -9.73
C ASP A 535 22.38 -18.90 -8.65
N VAL A 536 21.08 -18.91 -8.93
CA VAL A 536 20.06 -19.40 -8.00
C VAL A 536 20.19 -20.91 -7.79
N GLU A 537 20.43 -21.68 -8.87
CA GLU A 537 20.55 -23.14 -8.78
C GLU A 537 21.77 -23.53 -7.94
N ALA A 538 22.92 -22.94 -8.24
CA ALA A 538 24.13 -23.19 -7.46
C ALA A 538 23.96 -22.80 -5.99
N TYR A 539 23.24 -21.72 -5.70
CA TYR A 539 22.97 -21.30 -4.33
C TYR A 539 22.08 -22.31 -3.59
N ILE A 540 20.99 -22.77 -4.20
CA ILE A 540 20.10 -23.77 -3.62
C ILE A 540 20.86 -25.09 -3.42
N CYS A 541 21.62 -25.57 -4.41
CA CYS A 541 22.45 -26.75 -4.27
C CYS A 541 23.45 -26.67 -3.11
N LEU A 542 24.08 -25.49 -2.90
CA LEU A 542 24.99 -25.28 -1.79
C LEU A 542 24.30 -25.37 -0.43
N LEU A 543 23.04 -24.94 -0.33
CA LEU A 543 22.27 -25.09 0.92
C LEU A 543 22.01 -26.56 1.25
N TYR A 544 21.73 -27.40 0.24
CA TYR A 544 21.50 -28.85 0.46
C TYR A 544 22.78 -29.64 0.72
N THR A 545 23.93 -29.18 0.24
CA THR A 545 25.22 -29.86 0.44
C THR A 545 25.95 -29.41 1.70
N SER A 546 25.53 -28.31 2.32
CA SER A 546 26.09 -27.83 3.58
C SER A 546 25.54 -28.68 4.73
N PRO A 547 26.39 -29.27 5.62
CA PRO A 547 25.88 -30.05 6.75
C PRO A 547 24.96 -29.18 7.61
N SER A 548 23.76 -29.70 7.86
CA SER A 548 22.80 -29.05 8.76
C SER A 548 23.42 -28.92 10.16
N PRO A 549 23.23 -27.81 10.88
CA PRO A 549 23.60 -27.72 12.29
C PRO A 549 22.90 -28.78 13.17
N ARG A 550 21.88 -29.46 12.63
CA ARG A 550 21.13 -30.54 13.29
C ARG A 550 21.67 -31.93 12.99
N ASP A 551 22.61 -32.09 12.03
CA ASP A 551 23.22 -33.38 11.80
C ASP A 551 24.05 -33.77 13.03
N PRO A 552 23.78 -34.93 13.66
CA PRO A 552 24.56 -35.37 14.79
C PRO A 552 26.02 -35.50 14.34
N LYS A 553 26.93 -34.85 15.04
CA LYS A 553 28.38 -35.03 14.83
C LYS A 553 28.68 -36.54 14.96
N THR A 554 28.94 -37.19 13.83
CA THR A 554 29.51 -38.53 13.80
C THR A 554 30.91 -38.52 14.39
#